data_a7ec8c5e9396c8fa739d1d9760048ece
#
_entry.id   a7ec8c5e9396c8fa739d1d9760048ece
#
_cell.length_a   1.000
_cell.length_b   1.000
_cell.length_c   1.000
_cell.angle_alpha   90.00
_cell.angle_beta   90.00
_cell.angle_gamma   90.00
#
_symmetry.space_group_name_H-M   'P 1'
#
loop_
_entity.id
_entity.type
_entity.pdbx_description
1 polymer ?
#
loop_
_entity_poly.entity_id
_entity_poly.type
_entity_poly.pdbx_seq_one_letter_code
_entity_poly.pdbx_strand_id
1 'polypeptide(L)'
;MRQPSVNSARVAATSIGLVLALGAAACGPKDNDAKGSGGDSTPHKGGTLTILNSNPQQDFDPARLYTSGGGKVPSLVFRTLTTRNRENGAAGAKVVPDLATDTGRPNKDATVWTYTLKKGLKYEDGSPITSADIKYGIERSFAPELSGGAPYLRDWLIGGADYQGPYKDKGGLDSIRTPDARTIVFHLNKPEGEFPFLATQTQFAPVPKAKDTGTKYEQHPVSSGPYKVVKNENDGERLILERNTYWSAATDAERKAYPDKIDVRSGLDSSVINQRLSASQGADAAAVTTDTNLGPAELAKVTGDKSLAARVGTGHFGYTDYIAFNPKVKPFDDIRVRQAISYAIDRSSVVNAAGGSALAEAATTFLPNQKSFGYTPYDLFPAGKTGNPAKAKELLAQAGHKNGLTVTLTHSNSKDFETSPEIATAIQDALKKAGITVKLQGLEENDYSDKTHNAKTEPGFFLAHWGADWPSGGPFLAPIFDGRQIVKDGANFNTGFLNDKSVNDEIDAINKLTDLDEAAKRWGALDKKIGEQALTVPLFHPVYKRLYGKDVRNIVISDWDGVLDPSQVAVK
;
A
#
# COMPACT_ATOMS: atom_id res chain seq x y z
N MET A 1 6.39 38.12 58.08
CA MET A 1 5.96 37.89 59.48
C MET A 1 5.66 36.42 59.66
N ARG A 2 6.50 35.80 60.51
CA ARG A 2 6.26 34.67 61.39
C ARG A 2 5.59 33.39 60.88
N GLN A 3 6.40 32.35 60.74
CA GLN A 3 6.13 30.97 61.14
C GLN A 3 5.86 30.90 62.68
N PRO A 4 5.30 29.80 63.19
CA PRO A 4 6.07 28.66 63.66
C PRO A 4 5.37 27.31 63.37
N SER A 5 6.06 26.21 63.12
CA SER A 5 6.93 25.26 63.81
C SER A 5 6.27 24.21 64.71
N VAL A 6 6.58 22.90 64.44
CA VAL A 6 6.91 21.77 65.32
C VAL A 6 5.73 21.03 65.97
N ASN A 7 5.56 19.70 65.92
CA ASN A 7 6.43 18.62 66.40
C ASN A 7 5.94 17.22 66.07
N SER A 8 6.88 16.33 66.00
CA SER A 8 6.90 14.90 65.87
C SER A 8 6.29 14.09 67.02
N ALA A 9 5.79 12.87 66.73
CA ALA A 9 5.94 11.74 67.69
C ALA A 9 5.93 10.41 66.93
N ARG A 10 6.98 9.62 67.17
CA ARG A 10 7.16 8.21 66.81
C ARG A 10 6.43 7.32 67.79
N VAL A 11 5.83 6.21 67.30
CA VAL A 11 5.82 4.94 68.06
C VAL A 11 5.88 3.78 67.07
N ALA A 12 6.76 2.85 67.33
CA ALA A 12 6.98 1.58 66.64
C ALA A 12 6.20 0.45 67.31
N ALA A 13 5.82 -0.55 66.58
CA ALA A 13 6.04 -1.98 66.87
C ALA A 13 5.25 -2.93 65.99
N THR A 14 5.97 -3.78 65.35
CA THR A 14 6.01 -5.28 65.28
C THR A 14 4.99 -6.03 64.44
N SER A 15 5.51 -6.54 63.33
CA SER A 15 5.51 -7.87 62.70
C SER A 15 4.26 -8.80 62.83
N ILE A 16 3.80 -9.29 61.68
CA ILE A 16 3.67 -10.73 61.32
C ILE A 16 3.47 -10.82 59.78
N GLY A 17 4.24 -11.70 59.15
CA GLY A 17 4.28 -11.85 57.71
C GLY A 17 3.14 -12.70 57.11
N LEU A 18 2.79 -12.39 55.86
CA LEU A 18 2.19 -13.36 54.95
C LEU A 18 2.70 -13.07 53.54
N VAL A 19 3.37 -14.06 52.96
CA VAL A 19 3.88 -14.03 51.61
C VAL A 19 2.71 -14.21 50.62
N LEU A 20 2.47 -13.24 49.78
CA LEU A 20 1.64 -13.39 48.57
C LEU A 20 2.39 -12.77 47.38
N ALA A 21 2.67 -13.61 46.43
CA ALA A 21 3.30 -13.24 45.17
C ALA A 21 2.41 -12.28 44.38
N LEU A 22 2.91 -11.07 44.11
CA LEU A 22 2.28 -10.12 43.18
C LEU A 22 3.19 -9.96 41.96
N GLY A 23 2.67 -10.39 40.83
CA GLY A 23 3.25 -10.14 39.53
C GLY A 23 3.33 -8.63 39.24
N ALA A 24 4.46 -8.19 38.78
CA ALA A 24 4.71 -6.82 38.36
C ALA A 24 3.90 -6.52 37.07
N ALA A 25 2.88 -5.69 37.17
CA ALA A 25 2.24 -5.05 36.05
C ALA A 25 3.01 -3.76 35.71
N ALA A 26 3.68 -3.76 34.57
CA ALA A 26 4.26 -2.55 33.99
C ALA A 26 3.14 -1.66 33.46
N CYS A 27 3.04 -0.44 33.97
CA CYS A 27 2.16 0.59 33.41
C CYS A 27 2.81 1.17 32.14
N GLY A 28 2.30 0.77 30.97
CA GLY A 28 2.46 1.53 29.73
C GLY A 28 1.30 2.53 29.56
N PRO A 29 1.43 3.56 28.71
CA PRO A 29 0.39 4.57 28.54
C PRO A 29 -0.87 3.92 27.96
N LYS A 30 -2.01 4.26 28.57
CA LYS A 30 -3.34 3.84 28.11
C LYS A 30 -3.68 4.59 26.82
N ASP A 31 -3.71 3.90 25.71
CA ASP A 31 -4.49 4.31 24.54
C ASP A 31 -5.98 4.25 24.93
N ASN A 32 -6.69 5.35 24.65
CA ASN A 32 -8.12 5.45 24.86
C ASN A 32 -8.85 4.57 23.83
N ASP A 33 -9.08 3.31 24.15
CA ASP A 33 -10.07 2.49 23.46
C ASP A 33 -11.46 3.05 23.72
N ALA A 34 -12.07 3.62 22.72
CA ALA A 34 -13.47 4.02 22.73
C ALA A 34 -14.33 2.76 22.93
N LYS A 35 -14.85 2.56 24.16
CA LYS A 35 -15.88 1.56 24.44
C LYS A 35 -17.16 1.93 23.70
N GLY A 36 -17.43 1.28 22.57
CA GLY A 36 -18.72 1.26 21.91
C GLY A 36 -19.76 0.55 22.78
N SER A 37 -20.97 1.08 22.81
CA SER A 37 -22.12 0.62 23.59
C SER A 37 -22.43 -0.86 23.41
N GLY A 38 -22.67 -1.56 24.53
CA GLY A 38 -22.85 -2.99 24.64
C GLY A 38 -23.95 -3.63 23.79
N GLY A 39 -23.50 -4.31 22.76
CA GLY A 39 -24.11 -5.46 22.12
C GLY A 39 -23.06 -6.55 22.10
N ASP A 40 -23.43 -7.83 22.07
CA ASP A 40 -22.51 -8.96 22.00
C ASP A 40 -21.49 -8.69 20.88
N SER A 41 -20.26 -8.37 21.28
CA SER A 41 -19.17 -7.95 20.37
C SER A 41 -18.40 -9.14 19.81
N THR A 42 -18.79 -10.37 20.17
CA THR A 42 -18.11 -11.58 19.70
C THR A 42 -18.43 -11.82 18.24
N PRO A 43 -17.40 -11.94 17.35
CA PRO A 43 -17.63 -12.25 15.95
C PRO A 43 -18.26 -13.64 15.78
N HIS A 44 -19.39 -13.72 15.06
CA HIS A 44 -20.10 -14.97 14.80
C HIS A 44 -19.91 -15.41 13.34
N LYS A 45 -19.99 -16.72 13.11
CA LYS A 45 -20.09 -17.29 11.75
C LYS A 45 -21.53 -17.18 11.28
N GLY A 46 -21.71 -16.89 9.98
CA GLY A 46 -23.00 -16.83 9.33
C GLY A 46 -23.28 -15.50 8.64
N GLY A 47 -24.42 -15.43 7.98
CA GLY A 47 -24.89 -14.23 7.31
C GLY A 47 -24.21 -13.92 5.96
N THR A 48 -24.59 -12.77 5.41
CA THR A 48 -24.05 -12.29 4.13
C THR A 48 -23.35 -10.94 4.32
N LEU A 49 -22.07 -10.87 3.97
CA LEU A 49 -21.34 -9.61 3.88
C LEU A 49 -21.59 -9.01 2.48
N THR A 50 -21.98 -7.74 2.43
CA THR A 50 -22.02 -6.97 1.18
C THR A 50 -20.73 -6.15 1.06
N ILE A 51 -20.08 -6.16 -0.10
CA ILE A 51 -18.96 -5.28 -0.43
C ILE A 51 -19.44 -4.32 -1.52
N LEU A 52 -19.35 -3.01 -1.25
CA LEU A 52 -19.75 -1.95 -2.18
C LEU A 52 -18.49 -1.25 -2.67
N ASN A 53 -18.18 -1.38 -3.96
CA ASN A 53 -16.97 -0.81 -4.54
C ASN A 53 -17.29 0.10 -5.74
N SER A 54 -16.42 1.07 -5.98
CA SER A 54 -16.49 1.93 -7.15
C SER A 54 -15.91 1.25 -8.39
N ASN A 55 -14.84 0.48 -8.21
CA ASN A 55 -14.16 -0.19 -9.32
C ASN A 55 -14.64 -1.63 -9.46
N PRO A 56 -15.05 -2.08 -10.69
CA PRO A 56 -15.32 -3.48 -10.96
C PRO A 56 -14.13 -4.39 -10.65
N GLN A 57 -14.41 -5.62 -10.24
CA GLN A 57 -13.38 -6.64 -10.02
C GLN A 57 -13.05 -7.32 -11.36
N GLN A 58 -12.59 -6.51 -12.32
CA GLN A 58 -12.16 -6.99 -13.63
C GLN A 58 -10.97 -7.93 -13.52
N ASP A 59 -10.73 -8.71 -14.58
CA ASP A 59 -9.56 -9.58 -14.67
C ASP A 59 -9.39 -10.52 -13.47
N PHE A 60 -10.48 -11.13 -12.96
CA PHE A 60 -10.47 -11.94 -11.73
C PHE A 60 -9.73 -13.28 -11.92
N ASP A 61 -8.56 -13.18 -12.52
CA ASP A 61 -7.57 -14.25 -12.76
C ASP A 61 -6.28 -13.93 -11.98
N PRO A 62 -5.75 -14.85 -11.17
CA PRO A 62 -4.54 -14.57 -10.37
C PRO A 62 -3.33 -14.18 -11.22
N ALA A 63 -3.27 -14.57 -12.50
CA ALA A 63 -2.20 -14.18 -13.40
C ALA A 63 -2.26 -12.71 -13.84
N ARG A 64 -3.47 -12.12 -13.87
CA ARG A 64 -3.73 -10.76 -14.37
C ARG A 64 -3.90 -9.72 -13.28
N LEU A 65 -4.31 -10.16 -12.08
CA LEU A 65 -4.55 -9.27 -10.95
C LEU A 65 -3.26 -8.57 -10.50
N TYR A 66 -3.24 -7.26 -10.68
CA TYR A 66 -2.18 -6.39 -10.18
C TYR A 66 -2.80 -5.07 -9.73
N THR A 67 -3.01 -4.94 -8.43
CA THR A 67 -3.54 -3.72 -7.83
C THR A 67 -2.78 -3.44 -6.54
N SER A 68 -2.13 -2.30 -6.48
CA SER A 68 -1.57 -1.79 -5.22
C SER A 68 -2.72 -1.60 -4.22
N GLY A 69 -2.68 -2.30 -3.10
CA GLY A 69 -3.72 -2.23 -2.05
C GLY A 69 -5.06 -2.92 -2.37
N GLY A 70 -5.37 -3.24 -3.64
CA GLY A 70 -6.67 -3.75 -4.06
C GLY A 70 -6.89 -5.26 -3.93
N GLY A 71 -5.88 -6.01 -3.47
CA GLY A 71 -5.95 -7.48 -3.40
C GLY A 71 -6.84 -8.07 -2.30
N LYS A 72 -7.71 -7.29 -1.67
CA LYS A 72 -8.49 -7.77 -0.52
C LYS A 72 -9.60 -8.73 -0.92
N VAL A 73 -10.39 -8.43 -1.96
CA VAL A 73 -11.42 -9.36 -2.48
C VAL A 73 -10.78 -10.62 -3.09
N PRO A 74 -9.77 -10.51 -3.98
CA PRO A 74 -9.04 -11.68 -4.47
C PRO A 74 -8.49 -12.59 -3.37
N SER A 75 -8.03 -12.04 -2.25
CA SER A 75 -7.48 -12.82 -1.13
C SER A 75 -8.49 -13.72 -0.42
N LEU A 76 -9.79 -13.54 -0.67
CA LEU A 76 -10.85 -14.42 -0.21
C LEU A 76 -10.90 -15.75 -1.01
N VAL A 77 -10.43 -15.70 -2.27
CA VAL A 77 -10.47 -16.82 -3.22
C VAL A 77 -9.08 -17.43 -3.43
N PHE A 78 -8.05 -16.58 -3.51
CA PHE A 78 -6.69 -17.00 -3.82
C PHE A 78 -5.79 -16.93 -2.59
N ARG A 79 -5.08 -18.02 -2.31
CA ARG A 79 -3.98 -18.07 -1.35
C ARG A 79 -2.66 -18.13 -2.11
N THR A 80 -1.62 -17.60 -1.50
CA THR A 80 -0.28 -17.48 -2.09
C THR A 80 0.76 -18.16 -1.20
N LEU A 81 2.03 -18.21 -1.56
CA LEU A 81 3.05 -18.86 -0.73
C LEU A 81 3.17 -18.19 0.63
N THR A 82 3.22 -16.87 0.64
CA THR A 82 3.19 -16.01 1.84
C THR A 82 2.00 -15.08 1.76
N THR A 83 1.62 -14.47 2.85
CA THR A 83 0.61 -13.40 2.89
C THR A 83 1.05 -12.32 3.88
N ARG A 84 0.26 -11.29 4.06
CA ARG A 84 0.49 -10.32 5.11
C ARG A 84 -0.33 -10.65 6.34
N ASN A 85 0.22 -10.32 7.50
CA ASN A 85 -0.49 -10.43 8.76
C ASN A 85 -1.78 -9.61 8.70
N ARG A 86 -2.89 -10.17 9.19
CA ARG A 86 -4.21 -9.53 9.10
C ARG A 86 -4.58 -8.91 10.44
N GLU A 87 -3.77 -7.91 10.82
CA GLU A 87 -3.91 -7.15 12.04
C GLU A 87 -3.97 -5.64 11.76
N ASN A 88 -4.53 -4.90 12.71
CA ASN A 88 -4.56 -3.45 12.66
C ASN A 88 -3.15 -2.85 12.81
N GLY A 89 -2.97 -1.68 12.24
CA GLY A 89 -1.76 -0.89 12.43
C GLY A 89 -0.53 -1.49 11.75
N ALA A 90 0.63 -1.19 12.29
CA ALA A 90 1.94 -1.58 11.74
C ALA A 90 2.16 -3.11 11.71
N ALA A 91 1.47 -3.89 12.55
CA ALA A 91 1.57 -5.34 12.54
C ALA A 91 1.06 -5.94 11.22
N GLY A 92 0.08 -5.29 10.57
CA GLY A 92 -0.47 -5.70 9.29
C GLY A 92 0.51 -5.62 8.10
N ALA A 93 1.66 -4.96 8.28
CA ALA A 93 2.70 -4.87 7.25
C ALA A 93 3.60 -6.11 7.18
N LYS A 94 3.61 -6.97 8.20
CA LYS A 94 4.49 -8.15 8.25
C LYS A 94 4.10 -9.22 7.26
N VAL A 95 5.11 -9.80 6.59
CA VAL A 95 4.95 -11.03 5.81
C VAL A 95 4.89 -12.23 6.75
N VAL A 96 3.93 -13.11 6.51
CA VAL A 96 3.71 -14.36 7.26
C VAL A 96 3.46 -15.53 6.30
N PRO A 97 3.66 -16.78 6.75
CA PRO A 97 3.41 -17.96 5.91
C PRO A 97 1.91 -18.13 5.58
N ASP A 98 1.57 -18.40 4.29
CA ASP A 98 0.19 -18.76 3.89
C ASP A 98 0.11 -20.24 3.45
N LEU A 99 0.32 -20.55 2.18
CA LEU A 99 0.41 -21.94 1.71
C LEU A 99 1.72 -22.60 2.16
N ALA A 100 2.79 -21.81 2.28
CA ALA A 100 4.09 -22.31 2.76
C ALA A 100 4.13 -22.45 4.28
N THR A 101 5.08 -23.26 4.78
CA THR A 101 5.33 -23.49 6.21
C THR A 101 6.09 -22.36 6.88
N ASP A 102 6.81 -21.56 6.10
CA ASP A 102 7.64 -20.43 6.51
C ASP A 102 7.58 -19.33 5.43
N THR A 103 8.25 -18.21 5.65
CA THR A 103 8.32 -17.10 4.69
C THR A 103 9.35 -17.30 3.58
N GLY A 104 9.87 -18.51 3.45
CA GLY A 104 10.91 -18.86 2.47
C GLY A 104 12.30 -18.91 3.07
N ARG A 105 13.14 -19.80 2.49
CA ARG A 105 14.53 -19.98 2.91
C ARG A 105 15.46 -19.60 1.77
N PRO A 106 16.19 -18.48 1.92
CA PRO A 106 17.15 -18.05 0.92
C PRO A 106 18.46 -18.86 1.01
N ASN A 107 19.21 -18.90 -0.11
CA ASN A 107 20.65 -19.18 -0.04
C ASN A 107 21.39 -17.95 0.51
N LYS A 108 22.72 -18.08 0.69
CA LYS A 108 23.56 -17.01 1.27
C LYS A 108 23.44 -15.66 0.52
N ASP A 109 23.23 -15.70 -0.78
CA ASP A 109 23.25 -14.52 -1.65
C ASP A 109 21.86 -14.04 -2.06
N ALA A 110 20.79 -14.60 -1.45
CA ALA A 110 19.39 -14.31 -1.77
C ALA A 110 19.02 -14.45 -3.27
N THR A 111 19.75 -15.31 -4.00
CA THR A 111 19.50 -15.64 -5.41
C THR A 111 18.72 -16.94 -5.61
N VAL A 112 18.58 -17.73 -4.56
CA VAL A 112 17.76 -18.96 -4.57
C VAL A 112 16.86 -18.96 -3.35
N TRP A 113 15.55 -19.14 -3.58
CA TRP A 113 14.56 -19.22 -2.53
C TRP A 113 13.82 -20.56 -2.56
N THR A 114 13.72 -21.22 -1.40
CA THR A 114 13.03 -22.50 -1.25
C THR A 114 11.84 -22.36 -0.32
N TYR A 115 10.68 -22.85 -0.75
CA TYR A 115 9.46 -22.93 0.05
C TYR A 115 9.00 -24.37 0.18
N THR A 116 8.41 -24.71 1.33
CA THR A 116 7.78 -26.01 1.57
C THR A 116 6.30 -25.79 1.87
N LEU A 117 5.40 -26.40 1.12
CA LEU A 117 3.95 -26.26 1.33
C LEU A 117 3.49 -26.97 2.61
N LYS A 118 2.49 -26.41 3.27
CA LYS A 118 1.76 -27.05 4.38
C LYS A 118 1.13 -28.36 3.90
N LYS A 119 0.88 -29.29 4.82
CA LYS A 119 0.14 -30.53 4.52
C LYS A 119 -1.36 -30.27 4.48
N GLY A 120 -2.10 -31.04 3.67
CA GLY A 120 -3.55 -31.02 3.64
C GLY A 120 -4.19 -29.83 2.91
N LEU A 121 -3.42 -29.10 2.12
CA LEU A 121 -3.94 -28.02 1.26
C LEU A 121 -4.84 -28.61 0.18
N LYS A 122 -6.03 -28.00 -0.02
CA LYS A 122 -7.03 -28.45 -0.99
C LYS A 122 -7.63 -27.28 -1.76
N TYR A 123 -8.00 -27.56 -2.98
CA TYR A 123 -8.91 -26.72 -3.77
C TYR A 123 -10.37 -26.90 -3.34
N GLU A 124 -11.26 -26.08 -3.89
CA GLU A 124 -12.70 -26.09 -3.61
C GLU A 124 -13.43 -27.37 -4.05
N ASP A 125 -12.83 -28.19 -4.92
CA ASP A 125 -13.32 -29.51 -5.32
C ASP A 125 -12.74 -30.66 -4.48
N GLY A 126 -11.90 -30.34 -3.50
CA GLY A 126 -11.26 -31.31 -2.62
C GLY A 126 -9.96 -31.91 -3.16
N SER A 127 -9.57 -31.61 -4.40
CA SER A 127 -8.29 -32.04 -4.96
C SER A 127 -7.11 -31.37 -4.22
N PRO A 128 -5.94 -32.07 -4.11
CA PRO A 128 -4.79 -31.52 -3.40
C PRO A 128 -4.13 -30.38 -4.18
N ILE A 129 -3.63 -29.38 -3.45
CA ILE A 129 -2.77 -28.33 -4.00
C ILE A 129 -1.32 -28.80 -3.91
N THR A 130 -0.57 -28.66 -5.00
CA THR A 130 0.84 -29.06 -5.11
C THR A 130 1.74 -27.89 -5.52
N SER A 131 3.05 -28.09 -5.37
CA SER A 131 4.07 -27.13 -5.84
C SER A 131 4.02 -26.93 -7.36
N ALA A 132 3.63 -27.95 -8.13
CA ALA A 132 3.48 -27.87 -9.58
C ALA A 132 2.32 -26.92 -9.98
N ASP A 133 1.25 -26.86 -9.18
CA ASP A 133 0.14 -25.95 -9.44
C ASP A 133 0.54 -24.48 -9.23
N ILE A 134 1.41 -24.22 -8.25
CA ILE A 134 1.96 -22.86 -8.02
C ILE A 134 2.90 -22.48 -9.16
N LYS A 135 3.81 -23.39 -9.55
CA LYS A 135 4.66 -23.17 -10.74
C LYS A 135 3.81 -22.84 -11.96
N TYR A 136 2.77 -23.62 -12.22
CA TYR A 136 1.89 -23.40 -13.36
C TYR A 136 1.15 -22.06 -13.29
N GLY A 137 0.62 -21.68 -12.12
CA GLY A 137 -0.01 -20.39 -11.88
C GLY A 137 0.93 -19.22 -12.20
N ILE A 138 2.18 -19.30 -11.74
CA ILE A 138 3.21 -18.30 -12.05
C ILE A 138 3.50 -18.28 -13.56
N GLU A 139 3.73 -19.44 -14.17
CA GLU A 139 4.02 -19.54 -15.61
C GLU A 139 2.92 -18.94 -16.48
N ARG A 140 1.65 -19.05 -16.06
CA ARG A 140 0.51 -18.42 -16.76
C ARG A 140 0.66 -16.90 -16.86
N SER A 141 1.21 -16.23 -15.84
CA SER A 141 1.36 -14.78 -15.83
C SER A 141 2.35 -14.24 -16.88
N PHE A 142 3.10 -15.13 -17.53
CA PHE A 142 3.99 -14.78 -18.63
C PHE A 142 3.29 -14.86 -20.00
N ALA A 143 2.11 -15.44 -20.09
CA ALA A 143 1.38 -15.54 -21.34
C ALA A 143 0.91 -14.16 -21.80
N PRO A 144 1.20 -13.74 -23.06
CA PRO A 144 0.79 -12.42 -23.56
C PRO A 144 -0.71 -12.17 -23.50
N GLU A 145 -1.52 -13.22 -23.68
CA GLU A 145 -2.98 -13.18 -23.59
C GLU A 145 -3.51 -12.98 -22.16
N LEU A 146 -2.67 -13.16 -21.14
CA LEU A 146 -2.94 -12.94 -19.71
C LEU A 146 -2.13 -11.76 -19.15
N SER A 147 -1.84 -10.77 -19.97
CA SER A 147 -1.14 -9.56 -19.56
C SER A 147 -1.91 -8.79 -18.48
N GLY A 148 -1.22 -7.94 -17.72
CA GLY A 148 -1.81 -7.11 -16.65
C GLY A 148 -1.29 -7.43 -15.25
N GLY A 149 -0.68 -8.60 -15.04
CA GLY A 149 -0.05 -8.96 -13.76
C GLY A 149 1.23 -8.17 -13.46
N ALA A 150 1.70 -8.26 -12.21
CA ALA A 150 2.90 -7.59 -11.74
C ALA A 150 4.15 -7.99 -12.56
N PRO A 151 5.03 -7.05 -12.94
CA PRO A 151 6.13 -7.32 -13.87
C PRO A 151 7.34 -8.04 -13.24
N TYR A 152 7.45 -8.06 -11.92
CA TYR A 152 8.66 -8.46 -11.19
C TYR A 152 9.20 -9.83 -11.54
N LEU A 153 8.35 -10.82 -11.78
CA LEU A 153 8.76 -12.19 -12.09
C LEU A 153 9.53 -12.27 -13.42
N ARG A 154 9.19 -11.42 -14.40
CA ARG A 154 9.92 -11.31 -15.66
C ARG A 154 11.35 -10.84 -15.44
N ASP A 155 11.52 -9.88 -14.54
CA ASP A 155 12.81 -9.24 -14.29
C ASP A 155 13.67 -10.05 -13.31
N TRP A 156 13.04 -10.78 -12.38
CA TRP A 156 13.78 -11.44 -11.30
C TRP A 156 14.14 -12.89 -11.60
N LEU A 157 13.31 -13.64 -12.34
CA LEU A 157 13.57 -15.05 -12.63
C LEU A 157 14.57 -15.23 -13.79
N ILE A 158 15.51 -16.15 -13.64
CA ILE A 158 16.41 -16.52 -14.75
C ILE A 158 15.57 -17.03 -15.93
N GLY A 159 15.76 -16.42 -17.10
CA GLY A 159 15.00 -16.72 -18.32
C GLY A 159 13.59 -16.12 -18.34
N GLY A 160 13.19 -15.33 -17.33
CA GLY A 160 11.86 -14.72 -17.24
C GLY A 160 11.57 -13.71 -18.35
N ALA A 161 12.58 -12.92 -18.77
CA ALA A 161 12.43 -11.92 -19.81
C ALA A 161 11.99 -12.50 -21.16
N ASP A 162 12.45 -13.70 -21.50
CA ASP A 162 12.22 -14.36 -22.81
C ASP A 162 11.04 -15.34 -22.79
N TYR A 163 10.64 -15.81 -21.62
CA TYR A 163 9.58 -16.81 -21.48
C TYR A 163 8.19 -16.24 -21.86
N GLN A 164 7.44 -16.95 -22.71
CA GLN A 164 6.17 -16.52 -23.27
C GLN A 164 4.95 -17.27 -22.69
N GLY A 165 5.15 -17.94 -21.54
CA GLY A 165 4.08 -18.68 -20.86
C GLY A 165 3.82 -20.10 -21.38
N PRO A 166 3.04 -20.91 -20.64
CA PRO A 166 2.89 -22.34 -20.87
C PRO A 166 2.07 -22.68 -22.12
N TYR A 167 1.39 -21.72 -22.70
CA TYR A 167 0.60 -21.92 -23.94
C TYR A 167 1.49 -21.95 -25.18
N LYS A 168 2.59 -21.21 -25.16
CA LYS A 168 3.60 -21.19 -26.25
C LYS A 168 4.77 -22.08 -25.94
N ASP A 169 5.31 -22.01 -24.73
CA ASP A 169 6.47 -22.75 -24.26
C ASP A 169 6.05 -23.85 -23.29
N LYS A 170 5.81 -25.06 -23.82
CA LYS A 170 5.34 -26.22 -23.05
C LYS A 170 6.42 -26.82 -22.13
N GLY A 171 7.69 -26.45 -22.31
CA GLY A 171 8.82 -26.89 -21.45
C GLY A 171 8.75 -26.30 -20.06
N GLY A 172 8.09 -25.16 -19.93
CA GLY A 172 8.01 -24.39 -18.68
C GLY A 172 9.30 -23.61 -18.39
N LEU A 173 9.33 -22.91 -17.26
CA LEU A 173 10.45 -22.06 -16.84
C LEU A 173 11.38 -22.85 -15.88
N ASP A 174 12.60 -23.12 -16.31
CA ASP A 174 13.57 -23.94 -15.56
C ASP A 174 14.04 -23.30 -14.25
N SER A 175 13.93 -22.00 -14.13
CA SER A 175 14.25 -21.26 -12.89
C SER A 175 13.26 -21.53 -11.76
N ILE A 176 12.09 -22.13 -12.05
CA ILE A 176 11.13 -22.59 -11.05
C ILE A 176 11.14 -24.11 -11.01
N ARG A 177 11.66 -24.69 -9.93
CA ARG A 177 11.76 -26.16 -9.78
C ARG A 177 10.80 -26.67 -8.72
N THR A 178 10.19 -27.82 -9.01
CA THR A 178 9.27 -28.52 -8.10
C THR A 178 9.74 -29.95 -7.91
N PRO A 179 10.79 -30.18 -7.07
CA PRO A 179 11.41 -31.49 -6.91
C PRO A 179 10.48 -32.55 -6.31
N ASP A 180 9.46 -32.11 -5.59
CA ASP A 180 8.36 -32.94 -5.07
C ASP A 180 7.07 -32.13 -4.96
N ALA A 181 5.96 -32.77 -4.58
CA ALA A 181 4.63 -32.15 -4.53
C ALA A 181 4.50 -30.99 -3.53
N ARG A 182 5.48 -30.76 -2.68
CA ARG A 182 5.42 -29.72 -1.62
C ARG A 182 6.60 -28.77 -1.64
N THR A 183 7.62 -29.02 -2.39
CA THR A 183 8.81 -28.17 -2.45
C THR A 183 8.83 -27.39 -3.75
N ILE A 184 9.01 -26.08 -3.67
CA ILE A 184 9.20 -25.20 -4.81
C ILE A 184 10.46 -24.36 -4.59
N VAL A 185 11.30 -24.25 -5.64
CA VAL A 185 12.58 -23.55 -5.61
C VAL A 185 12.61 -22.53 -6.75
N PHE A 186 12.96 -21.30 -6.42
CA PHE A 186 13.11 -20.19 -7.36
C PHE A 186 14.58 -19.84 -7.54
N HIS A 187 15.03 -19.68 -8.76
CA HIS A 187 16.38 -19.21 -9.11
C HIS A 187 16.28 -17.82 -9.74
N LEU A 188 16.89 -16.84 -9.09
CA LEU A 188 16.84 -15.44 -9.48
C LEU A 188 18.11 -15.02 -10.22
N ASN A 189 18.00 -14.07 -11.13
CA ASN A 189 19.11 -13.49 -11.88
C ASN A 189 19.95 -12.48 -11.07
N LYS A 190 19.41 -12.01 -9.94
CA LYS A 190 20.07 -11.11 -9.00
C LYS A 190 19.59 -11.36 -7.57
N PRO A 191 20.32 -10.89 -6.55
CA PRO A 191 19.88 -10.97 -5.16
C PRO A 191 18.59 -10.20 -4.92
N GLU A 192 17.61 -10.83 -4.24
CA GLU A 192 16.34 -10.21 -3.87
C GLU A 192 15.91 -10.69 -2.47
N GLY A 193 16.33 -9.95 -1.43
CA GLY A 193 15.99 -10.25 -0.05
C GLY A 193 14.51 -10.07 0.27
N GLU A 194 13.81 -9.26 -0.52
CA GLU A 194 12.39 -8.98 -0.39
C GLU A 194 11.49 -9.99 -1.13
N PHE A 195 12.03 -11.08 -1.66
CA PHE A 195 11.25 -12.12 -2.34
C PHE A 195 10.05 -12.65 -1.54
N PRO A 196 10.07 -12.73 -0.19
CA PRO A 196 8.89 -13.08 0.60
C PRO A 196 7.70 -12.12 0.41
N PHE A 197 7.93 -10.84 0.15
CA PHE A 197 6.89 -9.88 -0.20
C PHE A 197 6.33 -10.14 -1.60
N LEU A 198 7.20 -10.38 -2.59
CA LEU A 198 6.76 -10.73 -3.93
C LEU A 198 5.89 -11.99 -3.91
N ALA A 199 6.22 -12.98 -3.08
CA ALA A 199 5.47 -14.22 -2.91
C ALA A 199 4.06 -14.02 -2.28
N THR A 200 3.68 -12.80 -1.88
CA THR A 200 2.31 -12.43 -1.51
C THR A 200 1.43 -12.05 -2.70
N GLN A 201 2.02 -11.80 -3.88
CA GLN A 201 1.28 -11.40 -5.07
C GLN A 201 0.41 -12.55 -5.60
N THR A 202 -0.74 -12.20 -6.18
CA THR A 202 -1.73 -13.18 -6.66
C THR A 202 -1.19 -14.16 -7.69
N GLN A 203 -0.17 -13.77 -8.46
CA GLN A 203 0.53 -14.65 -9.41
C GLN A 203 1.13 -15.92 -8.76
N PHE A 204 1.36 -15.90 -7.44
CA PHE A 204 1.81 -17.08 -6.69
C PHE A 204 0.66 -17.98 -6.22
N ALA A 205 -0.59 -17.68 -6.61
CA ALA A 205 -1.70 -18.57 -6.34
C ALA A 205 -1.61 -19.85 -7.19
N PRO A 206 -1.94 -21.01 -6.62
CA PRO A 206 -1.94 -22.27 -7.35
C PRO A 206 -3.08 -22.29 -8.39
N VAL A 207 -2.78 -22.74 -9.60
CA VAL A 207 -3.76 -22.96 -10.66
C VAL A 207 -3.65 -24.43 -11.12
N PRO A 208 -4.72 -25.25 -10.99
CA PRO A 208 -4.70 -26.63 -11.46
C PRO A 208 -4.72 -26.67 -12.99
N LYS A 209 -3.62 -27.12 -13.60
CA LYS A 209 -3.45 -27.13 -15.07
C LYS A 209 -4.62 -27.74 -15.83
N ALA A 210 -5.22 -28.80 -15.28
CA ALA A 210 -6.35 -29.49 -15.91
C ALA A 210 -7.66 -28.68 -15.92
N LYS A 211 -7.73 -27.61 -15.14
CA LYS A 211 -8.89 -26.71 -15.02
C LYS A 211 -8.66 -25.34 -15.69
N ASP A 212 -7.50 -25.13 -16.27
CA ASP A 212 -7.19 -23.88 -16.95
C ASP A 212 -7.99 -23.74 -18.24
N THR A 213 -8.69 -22.63 -18.37
CA THR A 213 -9.52 -22.26 -19.53
C THR A 213 -8.97 -21.03 -20.27
N GLY A 214 -7.70 -20.70 -20.07
CA GLY A 214 -7.06 -19.52 -20.66
C GLY A 214 -7.68 -18.22 -20.14
N THR A 215 -7.99 -17.27 -21.01
CA THR A 215 -8.61 -15.99 -20.63
C THR A 215 -9.98 -16.13 -19.98
N LYS A 216 -10.68 -17.27 -20.17
CA LYS A 216 -11.98 -17.51 -19.53
C LYS A 216 -11.85 -18.00 -18.07
N TYR A 217 -10.64 -18.24 -17.58
CA TYR A 217 -10.43 -18.71 -16.21
C TYR A 217 -10.97 -17.72 -15.17
N GLU A 218 -10.94 -16.43 -15.46
CA GLU A 218 -11.48 -15.37 -14.61
C GLU A 218 -12.98 -15.50 -14.29
N GLN A 219 -13.75 -16.17 -15.14
CA GLN A 219 -15.18 -16.36 -14.92
C GLN A 219 -15.47 -17.33 -13.76
N HIS A 220 -14.66 -18.38 -13.64
CA HIS A 220 -14.79 -19.42 -12.62
C HIS A 220 -13.40 -19.92 -12.17
N PRO A 221 -12.58 -19.06 -11.54
CA PRO A 221 -11.27 -19.49 -11.08
C PRO A 221 -11.41 -20.50 -9.93
N VAL A 222 -10.56 -21.51 -9.93
CA VAL A 222 -10.58 -22.56 -8.89
C VAL A 222 -9.99 -22.01 -7.60
N SER A 223 -10.77 -21.99 -6.54
CA SER A 223 -10.39 -21.40 -5.26
C SER A 223 -9.45 -22.29 -4.44
N SER A 224 -8.43 -21.67 -3.88
CA SER A 224 -7.59 -22.19 -2.81
C SER A 224 -7.91 -21.56 -1.44
N GLY A 225 -8.76 -20.53 -1.41
CA GLY A 225 -9.11 -19.72 -0.25
C GLY A 225 -10.40 -20.15 0.46
N PRO A 226 -10.84 -19.35 1.46
CA PRO A 226 -12.03 -19.66 2.24
C PRO A 226 -13.36 -19.53 1.49
N TYR A 227 -13.37 -18.87 0.36
CA TYR A 227 -14.55 -18.70 -0.49
C TYR A 227 -14.27 -19.12 -1.93
N LYS A 228 -15.32 -19.52 -2.64
CA LYS A 228 -15.31 -19.83 -4.07
C LYS A 228 -16.25 -18.92 -4.84
N VAL A 229 -15.93 -18.68 -6.08
CA VAL A 229 -16.76 -17.90 -6.99
C VAL A 229 -17.92 -18.77 -7.48
N VAL A 230 -19.16 -18.35 -7.19
CA VAL A 230 -20.36 -19.01 -7.72
C VAL A 230 -21.04 -18.18 -8.82
N LYS A 231 -20.71 -16.88 -8.89
CA LYS A 231 -21.21 -15.98 -9.91
C LYS A 231 -20.24 -14.85 -10.15
N ASN A 232 -19.93 -14.59 -11.41
CA ASN A 232 -19.19 -13.42 -11.88
C ASN A 232 -19.99 -12.83 -13.06
N GLU A 233 -20.62 -11.68 -12.83
CA GLU A 233 -21.51 -11.03 -13.82
C GLU A 233 -20.90 -9.70 -14.26
N ASN A 234 -21.16 -9.35 -15.52
CA ASN A 234 -20.83 -8.07 -16.12
C ASN A 234 -19.36 -7.67 -15.85
N ASP A 235 -18.45 -8.59 -16.09
CA ASP A 235 -17.01 -8.35 -15.96
C ASP A 235 -16.62 -7.77 -14.58
N GLY A 236 -17.11 -8.41 -13.51
CA GLY A 236 -16.78 -8.07 -12.12
C GLY A 236 -17.64 -6.96 -11.50
N GLU A 237 -18.70 -6.47 -12.17
CA GLU A 237 -19.66 -5.57 -11.51
C GLU A 237 -20.40 -6.26 -10.35
N ARG A 238 -20.62 -7.57 -10.49
CA ARG A 238 -21.19 -8.38 -9.42
C ARG A 238 -20.50 -9.71 -9.27
N LEU A 239 -19.92 -9.93 -8.10
CA LEU A 239 -19.27 -11.18 -7.74
C LEU A 239 -19.96 -11.80 -6.52
N ILE A 240 -20.43 -13.05 -6.64
CA ILE A 240 -20.98 -13.79 -5.52
C ILE A 240 -20.01 -14.86 -5.11
N LEU A 241 -19.63 -14.82 -3.84
CA LEU A 241 -18.73 -15.79 -3.23
C LEU A 241 -19.50 -16.59 -2.16
N GLU A 242 -19.31 -17.89 -2.15
CA GLU A 242 -19.82 -18.79 -1.11
C GLU A 242 -18.67 -19.53 -0.44
N ARG A 243 -18.91 -20.00 0.78
CA ARG A 243 -17.91 -20.70 1.59
C ARG A 243 -17.35 -21.91 0.84
N ASN A 244 -16.01 -22.00 0.76
CA ASN A 244 -15.31 -23.20 0.30
C ASN A 244 -15.27 -24.22 1.46
N THR A 245 -15.99 -25.31 1.33
CA THR A 245 -16.12 -26.34 2.36
C THR A 245 -14.85 -27.20 2.55
N TYR A 246 -13.93 -27.17 1.58
CA TYR A 246 -12.65 -27.86 1.68
C TYR A 246 -11.52 -26.99 2.25
N TRP A 247 -11.76 -25.68 2.40
CA TRP A 247 -10.82 -24.80 3.09
C TRP A 247 -10.80 -25.11 4.60
N SER A 248 -9.62 -25.04 5.20
CA SER A 248 -9.43 -25.34 6.62
C SER A 248 -8.63 -24.24 7.32
N ALA A 249 -9.19 -23.69 8.40
CA ALA A 249 -8.50 -22.76 9.28
C ALA A 249 -7.25 -23.37 9.94
N ALA A 250 -7.12 -24.70 10.02
CA ALA A 250 -5.90 -25.34 10.51
C ALA A 250 -4.68 -25.12 9.60
N THR A 251 -4.91 -24.79 8.32
CA THR A 251 -3.84 -24.45 7.35
C THR A 251 -3.75 -22.96 7.06
N ASP A 252 -4.69 -22.13 7.57
CA ASP A 252 -4.81 -20.71 7.30
C ASP A 252 -5.14 -19.96 8.60
N ALA A 253 -4.13 -19.50 9.31
CA ALA A 253 -4.28 -18.75 10.55
C ALA A 253 -4.81 -17.33 10.31
N GLU A 254 -4.62 -16.83 9.11
CA GLU A 254 -4.80 -15.43 8.78
C GLU A 254 -6.27 -15.08 8.49
N ARG A 255 -6.99 -15.88 7.71
CA ARG A 255 -8.37 -15.58 7.31
C ARG A 255 -9.36 -16.20 8.29
N LYS A 256 -10.32 -15.41 8.77
CA LYS A 256 -11.34 -15.88 9.75
C LYS A 256 -12.59 -16.45 9.08
N ALA A 257 -12.95 -15.94 7.90
CA ALA A 257 -14.07 -16.43 7.08
C ALA A 257 -15.39 -16.55 7.89
N TYR A 258 -15.82 -15.46 8.53
CA TYR A 258 -17.05 -15.45 9.34
C TYR A 258 -18.33 -15.54 8.50
N PRO A 259 -18.55 -14.73 7.43
CA PRO A 259 -19.76 -14.80 6.60
C PRO A 259 -19.92 -16.14 5.87
N ASP A 260 -21.16 -16.57 5.60
CA ASP A 260 -21.43 -17.72 4.74
C ASP A 260 -21.36 -17.36 3.26
N LYS A 261 -21.68 -16.10 2.96
CA LYS A 261 -21.76 -15.55 1.62
C LYS A 261 -21.18 -14.13 1.58
N ILE A 262 -20.58 -13.79 0.44
CA ILE A 262 -20.14 -12.42 0.16
C ILE A 262 -20.76 -11.99 -1.17
N ASP A 263 -21.47 -10.84 -1.18
CA ASP A 263 -22.07 -10.22 -2.37
C ASP A 263 -21.27 -8.93 -2.67
N VAL A 264 -20.35 -9.00 -3.64
CA VAL A 264 -19.57 -7.85 -4.10
C VAL A 264 -20.36 -7.15 -5.20
N ARG A 265 -20.57 -5.85 -5.04
CA ARG A 265 -21.27 -4.97 -5.99
C ARG A 265 -20.36 -3.80 -6.30
N SER A 266 -19.94 -3.72 -7.54
CA SER A 266 -18.94 -2.76 -8.02
C SER A 266 -19.52 -1.85 -9.11
N GLY A 267 -18.73 -0.88 -9.60
CA GLY A 267 -19.19 0.09 -10.59
C GLY A 267 -20.17 1.13 -10.03
N LEU A 268 -20.14 1.33 -8.70
CA LEU A 268 -21.01 2.30 -8.02
C LEU A 268 -20.28 3.64 -7.87
N ASP A 269 -21.02 4.74 -7.95
CA ASP A 269 -20.49 6.06 -7.61
C ASP A 269 -20.09 6.12 -6.13
N SER A 270 -18.92 6.71 -5.82
CA SER A 270 -18.39 6.80 -4.46
C SER A 270 -19.34 7.52 -3.50
N SER A 271 -20.03 8.56 -3.97
CA SER A 271 -21.02 9.29 -3.18
C SER A 271 -22.24 8.42 -2.85
N VAL A 272 -22.67 7.57 -3.79
CA VAL A 272 -23.76 6.59 -3.60
C VAL A 272 -23.34 5.54 -2.57
N ILE A 273 -22.11 5.02 -2.64
CA ILE A 273 -21.56 4.07 -1.65
C ILE A 273 -21.60 4.70 -0.26
N ASN A 274 -21.05 5.91 -0.10
CA ASN A 274 -21.02 6.62 1.17
C ASN A 274 -22.41 6.92 1.72
N GLN A 275 -23.38 7.26 0.85
CA GLN A 275 -24.76 7.47 1.23
C GLN A 275 -25.42 6.18 1.74
N ARG A 276 -25.25 5.04 1.03
CA ARG A 276 -25.78 3.72 1.42
C ARG A 276 -25.20 3.26 2.76
N LEU A 277 -23.88 3.36 2.94
CA LEU A 277 -23.21 3.01 4.20
C LEU A 277 -23.67 3.93 5.36
N SER A 278 -23.89 5.23 5.09
CA SER A 278 -24.44 6.16 6.08
C SER A 278 -25.85 5.75 6.52
N ALA A 279 -26.74 5.49 5.56
CA ALA A 279 -28.11 5.05 5.83
C ALA A 279 -28.17 3.68 6.49
N SER A 280 -27.29 2.76 6.09
CA SER A 280 -27.09 1.43 6.68
C SER A 280 -28.40 0.64 6.86
N GLN A 281 -29.20 0.56 5.78
CA GLN A 281 -30.51 -0.10 5.75
C GLN A 281 -30.49 -1.43 5.00
N GLY A 282 -31.30 -2.40 5.42
CA GLY A 282 -31.38 -3.70 4.74
C GLY A 282 -30.01 -4.39 4.65
N ALA A 283 -29.61 -4.81 3.47
CA ALA A 283 -28.32 -5.46 3.23
C ALA A 283 -27.11 -4.52 3.48
N ASP A 284 -27.31 -3.21 3.37
CA ASP A 284 -26.24 -2.22 3.59
C ASP A 284 -25.88 -2.07 5.08
N ALA A 285 -26.71 -2.60 5.99
CA ALA A 285 -26.36 -2.70 7.41
C ALA A 285 -25.16 -3.62 7.66
N ALA A 286 -24.99 -4.66 6.82
CA ALA A 286 -23.87 -5.60 6.81
C ALA A 286 -22.92 -5.33 5.64
N ALA A 287 -22.70 -4.05 5.28
CA ALA A 287 -21.87 -3.70 4.14
C ALA A 287 -20.57 -3.00 4.53
N VAL A 288 -19.54 -3.20 3.71
CA VAL A 288 -18.23 -2.53 3.76
C VAL A 288 -17.84 -2.03 2.37
N THR A 289 -16.83 -1.17 2.29
CA THR A 289 -16.13 -0.85 1.04
C THR A 289 -14.64 -1.13 1.20
N THR A 290 -13.99 -1.57 0.11
CA THR A 290 -12.54 -1.80 0.07
C THR A 290 -11.79 -0.75 -0.76
N ASP A 291 -12.48 0.07 -1.54
CA ASP A 291 -11.86 1.05 -2.44
C ASP A 291 -12.37 2.50 -2.28
N THR A 292 -13.51 2.72 -1.62
CA THR A 292 -14.14 4.04 -1.53
C THR A 292 -13.80 4.72 -0.20
N ASN A 293 -13.33 5.96 -0.27
CA ASN A 293 -13.00 6.82 0.87
C ASN A 293 -14.09 7.89 1.10
N LEU A 294 -14.13 8.44 2.32
CA LEU A 294 -14.88 9.64 2.62
C LEU A 294 -14.09 10.85 2.09
N GLY A 295 -14.72 11.63 1.22
CA GLY A 295 -14.21 12.95 0.85
C GLY A 295 -14.41 13.98 1.97
N PRO A 296 -13.88 15.21 1.82
CA PRO A 296 -13.98 16.25 2.86
C PRO A 296 -15.42 16.58 3.29
N ALA A 297 -16.35 16.65 2.34
CA ALA A 297 -17.75 16.95 2.62
C ALA A 297 -18.48 15.83 3.37
N GLU A 298 -18.26 14.57 2.95
CA GLU A 298 -18.81 13.38 3.62
C GLU A 298 -18.20 13.21 5.00
N LEU A 299 -16.90 13.43 5.15
CA LEU A 299 -16.22 13.35 6.44
C LEU A 299 -16.76 14.38 7.43
N ALA A 300 -16.99 15.64 7.02
CA ALA A 300 -17.59 16.66 7.85
C ALA A 300 -18.98 16.25 8.37
N LYS A 301 -19.82 15.67 7.50
CA LYS A 301 -21.14 15.13 7.86
C LYS A 301 -21.04 13.98 8.85
N VAL A 302 -20.16 13.03 8.57
CA VAL A 302 -19.99 11.81 9.39
C VAL A 302 -19.44 12.16 10.76
N THR A 303 -18.47 13.06 10.87
CA THR A 303 -17.89 13.48 12.16
C THR A 303 -18.87 14.28 13.02
N GLY A 304 -19.86 14.95 12.39
CA GLY A 304 -20.96 15.65 13.09
C GLY A 304 -22.00 14.74 13.73
N ASP A 305 -22.04 13.46 13.35
CA ASP A 305 -22.96 12.45 13.88
C ASP A 305 -22.19 11.36 14.63
N LYS A 306 -22.38 11.27 15.95
CA LYS A 306 -21.67 10.29 16.80
C LYS A 306 -21.89 8.84 16.37
N SER A 307 -23.07 8.50 15.83
CA SER A 307 -23.39 7.13 15.41
C SER A 307 -22.66 6.77 14.10
N LEU A 308 -22.46 7.73 13.23
CA LEU A 308 -21.69 7.58 12.01
C LEU A 308 -20.17 7.58 12.31
N ALA A 309 -19.72 8.50 13.15
CA ALA A 309 -18.31 8.60 13.54
C ALA A 309 -17.78 7.30 14.18
N ALA A 310 -18.63 6.60 14.94
CA ALA A 310 -18.30 5.30 15.54
C ALA A 310 -18.11 4.16 14.50
N ARG A 311 -18.46 4.40 13.24
CA ARG A 311 -18.38 3.43 12.13
C ARG A 311 -17.38 3.86 11.04
N VAL A 312 -16.41 4.69 11.41
CA VAL A 312 -15.33 5.12 10.51
C VAL A 312 -14.06 4.37 10.84
N GLY A 313 -13.58 3.61 9.88
CA GLY A 313 -12.24 3.05 9.89
C GLY A 313 -11.22 4.06 9.37
N THR A 314 -10.06 4.11 9.99
CA THR A 314 -8.92 4.93 9.55
C THR A 314 -7.80 4.03 9.08
N GLY A 315 -7.23 4.32 7.92
CA GLY A 315 -6.04 3.64 7.41
C GLY A 315 -5.05 4.65 6.84
N HIS A 316 -3.78 4.41 7.07
CA HIS A 316 -2.70 5.10 6.38
C HIS A 316 -2.37 4.29 5.13
N PHE A 317 -2.10 4.98 4.03
CA PHE A 317 -1.72 4.29 2.80
C PHE A 317 -0.24 4.54 2.52
N GLY A 318 0.48 3.52 2.08
CA GLY A 318 1.90 3.61 1.74
C GLY A 318 2.15 4.44 0.47
N TYR A 319 1.61 5.66 0.43
CA TYR A 319 1.75 6.63 -0.66
C TYR A 319 2.37 7.92 -0.16
N THR A 320 3.01 8.61 -1.10
CA THR A 320 3.47 9.98 -0.92
C THR A 320 3.04 10.80 -2.12
N ASP A 321 2.33 11.90 -1.86
CA ASP A 321 2.06 12.93 -2.85
C ASP A 321 3.19 13.96 -2.82
N TYR A 322 3.73 14.29 -3.98
CA TYR A 322 4.93 15.10 -4.08
C TYR A 322 4.96 15.93 -5.37
N ILE A 323 5.85 16.90 -5.40
CA ILE A 323 6.27 17.58 -6.61
C ILE A 323 7.46 16.83 -7.18
N ALA A 324 7.43 16.53 -8.48
CA ALA A 324 8.55 15.99 -9.24
C ALA A 324 9.22 17.09 -10.07
N PHE A 325 10.55 17.02 -10.18
CA PHE A 325 11.35 17.87 -11.05
C PHE A 325 12.09 17.05 -12.11
N ASN A 326 12.01 17.52 -13.36
CA ASN A 326 12.88 17.04 -14.44
C ASN A 326 14.07 17.99 -14.61
N PRO A 327 15.27 17.62 -14.15
CA PRO A 327 16.45 18.49 -14.25
C PRO A 327 17.00 18.66 -15.67
N LYS A 328 16.45 17.97 -16.67
CA LYS A 328 16.77 18.22 -18.09
C LYS A 328 16.05 19.45 -18.63
N VAL A 329 15.06 19.96 -17.92
CA VAL A 329 14.24 21.12 -18.31
C VAL A 329 14.63 22.34 -17.47
N LYS A 330 15.08 23.42 -18.13
CA LYS A 330 15.37 24.68 -17.42
C LYS A 330 14.10 25.31 -16.86
N PRO A 331 14.20 25.93 -15.68
CA PRO A 331 15.39 26.20 -14.86
C PRO A 331 15.66 25.12 -13.79
N PHE A 332 15.04 23.95 -13.87
CA PHE A 332 15.14 22.89 -12.87
C PHE A 332 16.45 22.09 -12.94
N ASP A 333 17.33 22.38 -13.90
CA ASP A 333 18.71 21.92 -13.93
C ASP A 333 19.56 22.49 -12.78
N ASP A 334 19.19 23.68 -12.27
CA ASP A 334 19.84 24.27 -11.09
C ASP A 334 19.19 23.76 -9.79
N ILE A 335 19.97 23.07 -8.96
CA ILE A 335 19.50 22.55 -7.67
C ILE A 335 18.99 23.67 -6.73
N ARG A 336 19.55 24.89 -6.82
CA ARG A 336 19.13 26.04 -6.01
C ARG A 336 17.70 26.47 -6.31
N VAL A 337 17.25 26.32 -7.56
CA VAL A 337 15.85 26.55 -7.95
C VAL A 337 14.93 25.51 -7.33
N ARG A 338 15.31 24.22 -7.37
CA ARG A 338 14.53 23.15 -6.74
C ARG A 338 14.46 23.30 -5.23
N GLN A 339 15.58 23.64 -4.59
CA GLN A 339 15.63 23.95 -3.15
C GLN A 339 14.80 25.19 -2.79
N ALA A 340 14.81 26.23 -3.62
CA ALA A 340 14.01 27.43 -3.41
C ALA A 340 12.51 27.10 -3.41
N ILE A 341 12.06 26.24 -4.34
CA ILE A 341 10.68 25.75 -4.37
C ILE A 341 10.38 24.94 -3.09
N SER A 342 11.27 24.04 -2.67
CA SER A 342 11.10 23.25 -1.45
C SER A 342 10.92 24.13 -0.20
N TYR A 343 11.70 25.20 -0.07
CA TYR A 343 11.55 26.18 1.02
C TYR A 343 10.27 27.03 0.91
N ALA A 344 9.77 27.27 -0.29
CA ALA A 344 8.61 28.14 -0.49
C ALA A 344 7.26 27.45 -0.22
N ILE A 345 7.21 26.13 -0.19
CA ILE A 345 5.95 25.37 -0.03
C ILE A 345 5.32 25.62 1.35
N ASP A 346 4.09 26.10 1.34
CA ASP A 346 3.21 26.20 2.49
C ASP A 346 2.48 24.86 2.67
N ARG A 347 3.08 23.94 3.46
CA ARG A 347 2.53 22.58 3.67
C ARG A 347 1.17 22.60 4.36
N SER A 348 0.90 23.62 5.20
CA SER A 348 -0.43 23.74 5.82
C SER A 348 -1.52 24.03 4.79
N SER A 349 -1.24 24.92 3.84
CA SER A 349 -2.18 25.22 2.76
C SER A 349 -2.39 24.03 1.83
N VAL A 350 -1.32 23.27 1.53
CA VAL A 350 -1.39 22.04 0.73
C VAL A 350 -2.22 20.97 1.46
N VAL A 351 -1.97 20.71 2.74
CA VAL A 351 -2.75 19.76 3.55
C VAL A 351 -4.22 20.16 3.61
N ASN A 352 -4.52 21.46 3.75
CA ASN A 352 -5.90 21.95 3.73
C ASN A 352 -6.56 21.71 2.36
N ALA A 353 -5.83 21.94 1.26
CA ALA A 353 -6.32 21.65 -0.09
C ALA A 353 -6.55 20.14 -0.33
N ALA A 354 -5.75 19.30 0.30
CA ALA A 354 -5.91 17.83 0.28
C ALA A 354 -7.04 17.32 1.23
N GLY A 355 -7.89 18.19 1.77
CA GLY A 355 -9.02 17.83 2.64
C GLY A 355 -8.74 17.95 4.14
N GLY A 356 -7.64 18.60 4.52
CA GLY A 356 -7.28 18.88 5.92
C GLY A 356 -6.52 17.74 6.60
N SER A 357 -6.11 17.97 7.85
CA SER A 357 -5.28 17.04 8.63
C SER A 357 -5.95 15.68 8.96
N ALA A 358 -7.24 15.55 8.71
CA ALA A 358 -7.94 14.27 8.86
C ALA A 358 -7.74 13.34 7.64
N LEU A 359 -7.36 13.88 6.47
CA LEU A 359 -7.19 13.16 5.21
C LEU A 359 -5.76 13.23 4.66
N ALA A 360 -4.90 14.09 5.19
CA ALA A 360 -3.54 14.27 4.74
C ALA A 360 -2.60 14.63 5.90
N GLU A 361 -1.45 13.98 5.99
CA GLU A 361 -0.38 14.30 6.94
C GLU A 361 0.79 14.95 6.20
N ALA A 362 1.22 16.14 6.63
CA ALA A 362 2.32 16.85 5.99
C ALA A 362 3.59 16.00 5.93
N ALA A 363 4.20 15.89 4.76
CA ALA A 363 5.40 15.10 4.52
C ALA A 363 6.65 15.97 4.39
N THR A 364 7.75 15.48 4.95
CA THR A 364 9.12 16.03 4.76
C THR A 364 10.08 14.97 4.22
N THR A 365 9.66 13.70 4.20
CA THR A 365 10.38 12.53 3.67
C THR A 365 9.68 12.00 2.42
N PHE A 366 10.41 11.38 1.52
CA PHE A 366 9.79 10.74 0.36
C PHE A 366 9.16 9.39 0.73
N LEU A 367 9.80 8.60 1.61
CA LEU A 367 9.19 7.40 2.17
C LEU A 367 7.98 7.74 3.05
N PRO A 368 6.88 6.95 2.98
CA PRO A 368 5.74 7.08 3.87
C PRO A 368 6.13 6.98 5.34
N ASN A 369 5.38 7.66 6.23
CA ASN A 369 5.63 7.72 7.67
C ASN A 369 5.37 6.40 8.43
N GLN A 370 5.73 5.28 7.83
CA GLN A 370 5.53 3.93 8.36
C GLN A 370 6.87 3.22 8.55
N LYS A 371 7.03 2.56 9.69
CA LYS A 371 8.28 1.88 10.08
C LYS A 371 8.72 0.81 9.08
N SER A 372 7.78 0.10 8.46
CA SER A 372 8.07 -0.96 7.49
C SER A 372 8.78 -0.46 6.22
N PHE A 373 8.54 0.80 5.84
CA PHE A 373 9.24 1.45 4.72
C PHE A 373 10.64 1.95 5.10
N GLY A 374 10.99 1.93 6.39
CA GLY A 374 12.24 2.49 6.88
C GLY A 374 12.13 3.95 7.28
N TYR A 375 10.91 4.47 7.42
CA TYR A 375 10.70 5.86 7.81
C TYR A 375 11.55 6.28 9.01
N THR A 376 12.31 7.34 8.78
CA THR A 376 13.04 8.08 9.82
C THR A 376 12.78 9.57 9.58
N PRO A 377 12.21 10.30 10.53
CA PRO A 377 11.87 11.70 10.31
C PRO A 377 13.11 12.55 10.02
N TYR A 378 13.06 13.33 8.96
CA TYR A 378 14.04 14.36 8.63
C TYR A 378 13.35 15.53 7.91
N ASP A 379 13.96 16.71 7.94
CA ASP A 379 13.57 17.87 7.14
C ASP A 379 14.84 18.53 6.59
N LEU A 380 15.10 18.30 5.28
CA LEU A 380 16.28 18.85 4.60
C LEU A 380 16.10 20.33 4.24
N PHE A 381 14.86 20.78 4.12
CA PHE A 381 14.52 22.15 3.72
C PHE A 381 13.55 22.76 4.73
N PRO A 382 14.00 23.02 5.98
CA PRO A 382 13.12 23.43 7.06
C PRO A 382 12.46 24.79 6.77
N ALA A 383 11.19 24.72 6.45
CA ALA A 383 10.37 25.86 6.06
C ALA A 383 9.23 26.15 7.06
N GLY A 384 9.16 25.39 8.15
CA GLY A 384 8.02 25.41 9.05
C GLY A 384 6.71 24.97 8.35
N LYS A 385 5.58 25.33 8.93
CA LYS A 385 4.27 24.94 8.39
C LYS A 385 3.84 25.77 7.18
N THR A 386 4.29 27.02 7.08
CA THR A 386 3.78 28.04 6.13
C THR A 386 4.77 28.43 5.04
N GLY A 387 5.88 27.70 4.93
CA GLY A 387 6.96 28.01 3.98
C GLY A 387 7.94 29.08 4.50
N ASN A 388 9.07 29.19 3.79
CA ASN A 388 10.10 30.22 4.02
C ASN A 388 10.38 30.99 2.72
N PRO A 389 9.49 31.93 2.30
CA PRO A 389 9.67 32.70 1.08
C PRO A 389 10.94 33.56 1.05
N ALA A 390 11.45 33.97 2.21
CA ALA A 390 12.67 34.77 2.30
C ALA A 390 13.88 33.93 1.89
N LYS A 391 14.02 32.70 2.40
CA LYS A 391 15.09 31.78 2.01
C LYS A 391 14.97 31.35 0.54
N ALA A 392 13.75 31.15 0.07
CA ALA A 392 13.49 30.85 -1.35
C ALA A 392 13.98 31.99 -2.27
N LYS A 393 13.68 33.27 -1.95
CA LYS A 393 14.16 34.44 -2.71
C LYS A 393 15.67 34.53 -2.72
N GLU A 394 16.32 34.24 -1.58
CA GLU A 394 17.80 34.22 -1.50
C GLU A 394 18.39 33.23 -2.48
N LEU A 395 17.88 31.96 -2.49
CA LEU A 395 18.36 30.90 -3.39
C LEU A 395 18.07 31.24 -4.86
N LEU A 396 16.89 31.79 -5.17
CA LEU A 396 16.57 32.24 -6.54
C LEU A 396 17.52 33.35 -7.01
N ALA A 397 17.88 34.30 -6.14
CA ALA A 397 18.83 35.34 -6.49
C ALA A 397 20.22 34.78 -6.76
N GLN A 398 20.67 33.80 -5.98
CA GLN A 398 21.92 33.05 -6.20
C GLN A 398 21.91 32.24 -7.50
N ALA A 399 20.71 31.75 -7.90
CA ALA A 399 20.51 31.04 -9.19
C ALA A 399 20.30 32.00 -10.37
N GLY A 400 20.43 33.34 -10.19
CA GLY A 400 20.28 34.32 -11.26
C GLY A 400 18.86 34.84 -11.47
N HIS A 401 17.90 34.47 -10.64
CA HIS A 401 16.47 34.80 -10.77
C HIS A 401 16.00 35.86 -9.74
N LYS A 402 16.85 36.86 -9.42
CA LYS A 402 16.50 37.88 -8.40
C LYS A 402 15.25 38.72 -8.75
N ASN A 403 14.87 38.80 -10.02
CA ASN A 403 13.70 39.54 -10.50
C ASN A 403 12.44 38.67 -10.62
N GLY A 404 12.49 37.44 -10.13
CA GLY A 404 11.41 36.48 -10.24
C GLY A 404 11.64 35.42 -11.30
N LEU A 405 10.78 34.40 -11.29
CA LEU A 405 10.84 33.23 -12.16
C LEU A 405 9.41 32.88 -12.60
N THR A 406 9.23 32.49 -13.86
CA THR A 406 7.96 31.93 -14.34
C THR A 406 8.14 30.47 -14.73
N VAL A 407 7.30 29.59 -14.20
CA VAL A 407 7.30 28.14 -14.44
C VAL A 407 5.90 27.62 -14.72
N THR A 408 5.77 26.44 -15.31
CA THR A 408 4.49 25.75 -15.50
C THR A 408 4.43 24.54 -14.57
N LEU A 409 3.38 24.43 -13.76
CA LEU A 409 3.04 23.26 -12.95
C LEU A 409 2.01 22.44 -13.71
N THR A 410 2.37 21.21 -14.09
CA THR A 410 1.44 20.26 -14.70
C THR A 410 0.79 19.40 -13.61
N HIS A 411 -0.51 19.20 -13.69
CA HIS A 411 -1.29 18.39 -12.74
C HIS A 411 -2.44 17.66 -13.44
N SER A 412 -2.99 16.60 -12.82
CA SER A 412 -4.17 15.90 -13.31
C SER A 412 -5.45 16.66 -12.94
N ASN A 413 -6.47 16.58 -13.81
CA ASN A 413 -7.86 16.97 -13.54
C ASN A 413 -8.78 15.78 -13.31
N SER A 414 -8.22 14.57 -13.20
CA SER A 414 -8.98 13.33 -13.03
C SER A 414 -9.77 13.34 -11.69
N LYS A 415 -10.89 12.64 -11.67
CA LYS A 415 -11.68 12.44 -10.44
C LYS A 415 -10.96 11.61 -9.38
N ASP A 416 -10.04 10.74 -9.80
CA ASP A 416 -9.20 9.96 -8.90
C ASP A 416 -8.16 10.84 -8.19
N PHE A 417 -7.95 12.06 -8.70
CA PHE A 417 -7.12 13.12 -8.15
C PHE A 417 -7.96 14.38 -7.85
N GLU A 418 -9.10 14.21 -7.24
CA GLU A 418 -10.10 15.29 -7.01
C GLU A 418 -9.52 16.53 -6.35
N THR A 419 -8.43 16.37 -5.60
CA THR A 419 -7.76 17.48 -4.93
C THR A 419 -6.59 18.07 -5.70
N SER A 420 -6.20 17.51 -6.86
CA SER A 420 -5.02 17.98 -7.62
C SER A 420 -5.11 19.44 -8.07
N PRO A 421 -6.23 19.96 -8.61
CA PRO A 421 -6.37 21.38 -8.97
C PRO A 421 -6.27 22.31 -7.76
N GLU A 422 -6.86 21.93 -6.61
CA GLU A 422 -6.82 22.68 -5.36
C GLU A 422 -5.42 22.69 -4.78
N ILE A 423 -4.72 21.56 -4.81
CA ILE A 423 -3.32 21.43 -4.39
C ILE A 423 -2.42 22.29 -5.30
N ALA A 424 -2.61 22.22 -6.61
CA ALA A 424 -1.87 23.03 -7.57
C ALA A 424 -2.05 24.54 -7.33
N THR A 425 -3.27 24.98 -6.99
CA THR A 425 -3.60 26.36 -6.61
C THR A 425 -2.91 26.75 -5.31
N ALA A 426 -2.93 25.89 -4.29
CA ALA A 426 -2.25 26.17 -3.01
C ALA A 426 -0.73 26.33 -3.20
N ILE A 427 -0.13 25.51 -4.08
CA ILE A 427 1.27 25.61 -4.45
C ILE A 427 1.56 26.92 -5.22
N GLN A 428 0.71 27.27 -6.18
CA GLN A 428 0.81 28.54 -6.94
C GLN A 428 0.85 29.74 -5.98
N ASP A 429 -0.07 29.78 -5.02
CA ASP A 429 -0.16 30.86 -4.04
C ASP A 429 1.05 30.91 -3.09
N ALA A 430 1.55 29.76 -2.68
CA ALA A 430 2.76 29.65 -1.86
C ALA A 430 3.99 30.19 -2.61
N LEU A 431 4.19 29.75 -3.84
CA LEU A 431 5.34 30.12 -4.68
C LEU A 431 5.31 31.59 -5.09
N LYS A 432 4.14 32.19 -5.27
CA LYS A 432 3.96 33.63 -5.52
C LYS A 432 4.62 34.48 -4.44
N LYS A 433 4.52 34.09 -3.16
CA LYS A 433 5.16 34.80 -2.03
C LYS A 433 6.69 34.84 -2.17
N ALA A 434 7.27 33.82 -2.83
CA ALA A 434 8.69 33.73 -3.10
C ALA A 434 9.12 34.43 -4.42
N GLY A 435 8.21 35.05 -5.15
CA GLY A 435 8.49 35.70 -6.45
C GLY A 435 8.49 34.73 -7.64
N ILE A 436 7.90 33.54 -7.47
CA ILE A 436 7.72 32.57 -8.54
C ILE A 436 6.28 32.67 -9.08
N THR A 437 6.16 32.99 -10.37
CA THR A 437 4.88 32.97 -11.08
C THR A 437 4.64 31.57 -11.63
N VAL A 438 3.59 30.89 -11.17
CA VAL A 438 3.25 29.55 -11.64
C VAL A 438 2.08 29.62 -12.62
N LYS A 439 2.23 29.03 -13.80
CA LYS A 439 1.14 28.77 -14.74
C LYS A 439 0.66 27.34 -14.47
N LEU A 440 -0.63 27.17 -14.21
CA LEU A 440 -1.22 25.85 -14.01
C LEU A 440 -1.58 25.22 -15.36
N GLN A 441 -1.24 23.95 -15.53
CA GLN A 441 -1.60 23.13 -16.68
C GLN A 441 -2.30 21.86 -16.19
N GLY A 442 -3.64 21.90 -16.13
CA GLY A 442 -4.44 20.72 -15.85
C GLY A 442 -4.66 19.88 -17.10
N LEU A 443 -4.52 18.57 -16.99
CA LEU A 443 -4.71 17.59 -18.06
C LEU A 443 -5.66 16.48 -17.59
N GLU A 444 -6.40 15.90 -18.53
CA GLU A 444 -7.14 14.68 -18.27
C GLU A 444 -6.18 13.51 -17.98
N GLU A 445 -6.63 12.48 -17.23
CA GLU A 445 -5.76 11.46 -16.64
C GLU A 445 -4.85 10.75 -17.65
N ASN A 446 -5.39 10.31 -18.78
CA ASN A 446 -4.59 9.63 -19.79
C ASN A 446 -3.52 10.55 -20.39
N ASP A 447 -3.89 11.81 -20.74
CA ASP A 447 -2.96 12.79 -21.27
C ASP A 447 -1.89 13.18 -20.25
N TYR A 448 -2.30 13.25 -18.96
CA TYR A 448 -1.39 13.51 -17.85
C TYR A 448 -0.39 12.37 -17.69
N SER A 449 -0.87 11.13 -17.62
CA SER A 449 -0.04 9.92 -17.49
C SER A 449 0.93 9.77 -18.67
N ASP A 450 0.43 9.89 -19.90
CA ASP A 450 1.25 9.81 -21.11
C ASP A 450 2.33 10.89 -21.16
N LYS A 451 2.03 12.09 -20.65
CA LYS A 451 2.96 13.20 -20.63
C LYS A 451 4.02 13.07 -19.54
N THR A 452 3.62 12.69 -18.32
CA THR A 452 4.51 12.67 -17.14
C THR A 452 5.35 11.41 -17.04
N HIS A 453 4.90 10.29 -17.59
CA HIS A 453 5.64 9.03 -17.58
C HIS A 453 6.40 8.74 -18.87
N ASN A 454 6.49 9.68 -19.80
CA ASN A 454 7.28 9.50 -21.02
C ASN A 454 8.53 10.38 -21.00
N ALA A 455 9.70 9.77 -21.03
CA ALA A 455 10.99 10.43 -20.94
C ALA A 455 11.21 11.58 -21.97
N LYS A 456 10.45 11.59 -23.08
CA LYS A 456 10.54 12.62 -24.13
C LYS A 456 9.63 13.82 -23.91
N THR A 457 8.51 13.63 -23.21
CA THR A 457 7.45 14.64 -23.03
C THR A 457 7.31 15.11 -21.58
N GLU A 458 8.05 14.51 -20.67
CA GLU A 458 7.98 14.78 -19.23
C GLU A 458 8.19 16.26 -18.91
N PRO A 459 7.26 16.88 -18.16
CA PRO A 459 7.35 18.29 -17.78
C PRO A 459 8.53 18.55 -16.84
N GLY A 460 8.99 19.79 -16.79
CA GLY A 460 10.03 20.19 -15.83
C GLY A 460 9.57 20.22 -14.38
N PHE A 461 8.25 20.39 -14.14
CA PHE A 461 7.67 20.60 -12.82
C PHE A 461 6.21 20.11 -12.83
N PHE A 462 5.89 19.13 -12.03
CA PHE A 462 4.56 18.52 -12.02
C PHE A 462 4.22 17.88 -10.66
N LEU A 463 2.93 17.73 -10.39
CA LEU A 463 2.45 16.96 -9.26
C LEU A 463 2.57 15.47 -9.59
N ALA A 464 2.95 14.69 -8.61
CA ALA A 464 3.06 13.25 -8.74
C ALA A 464 2.67 12.57 -7.43
N HIS A 465 2.35 11.29 -7.51
CA HIS A 465 2.21 10.42 -6.35
C HIS A 465 2.91 9.10 -6.63
N TRP A 466 3.32 8.43 -5.58
CA TRP A 466 3.90 7.11 -5.69
C TRP A 466 3.48 6.23 -4.51
N GLY A 467 3.20 4.97 -4.80
CA GLY A 467 2.86 3.95 -3.82
C GLY A 467 3.67 2.68 -4.05
N ALA A 468 3.96 1.96 -2.99
CA ALA A 468 4.70 0.72 -3.08
C ALA A 468 3.78 -0.50 -3.26
N ASP A 469 4.25 -1.53 -3.94
CA ASP A 469 3.54 -2.80 -4.12
C ASP A 469 3.56 -3.69 -2.88
N TRP A 470 4.50 -3.43 -1.97
CA TRP A 470 4.58 -4.02 -0.64
C TRP A 470 5.24 -3.05 0.33
N PRO A 471 5.05 -3.25 1.66
CA PRO A 471 5.48 -2.29 2.68
C PRO A 471 7.00 -2.33 2.90
N SER A 472 7.76 -1.82 1.93
CA SER A 472 9.20 -1.65 1.98
C SER A 472 9.65 -0.42 1.20
N GLY A 473 10.83 0.08 1.51
CA GLY A 473 11.49 1.14 0.74
C GLY A 473 11.94 0.69 -0.66
N GLY A 474 12.10 -0.62 -0.91
CA GLY A 474 12.55 -1.17 -2.18
C GLY A 474 11.65 -0.76 -3.36
N PRO A 475 10.39 -1.21 -3.40
CA PRO A 475 9.44 -0.84 -4.46
C PRO A 475 9.06 0.64 -4.43
N PHE A 476 9.45 1.37 -3.38
CA PHE A 476 9.20 2.80 -3.26
C PHE A 476 10.33 3.63 -3.89
N LEU A 477 11.58 3.33 -3.59
CA LEU A 477 12.73 4.14 -4.03
C LEU A 477 13.35 3.65 -5.35
N ALA A 478 13.45 2.32 -5.55
CA ALA A 478 14.17 1.81 -6.72
C ALA A 478 13.54 2.20 -8.07
N PRO A 479 12.21 2.13 -8.29
CA PRO A 479 11.62 2.53 -9.57
C PRO A 479 11.84 4.01 -9.91
N ILE A 480 11.95 4.88 -8.89
CA ILE A 480 12.03 6.33 -9.05
C ILE A 480 13.48 6.83 -9.10
N PHE A 481 14.42 6.12 -8.43
CA PHE A 481 15.77 6.68 -8.21
C PHE A 481 16.92 5.75 -8.63
N ASP A 482 16.65 4.50 -9.03
CA ASP A 482 17.68 3.66 -9.65
C ASP A 482 17.94 4.12 -11.08
N GLY A 483 19.17 4.57 -11.35
CA GLY A 483 19.54 5.06 -12.69
C GLY A 483 19.42 4.02 -13.80
N ARG A 484 19.41 2.73 -13.45
CA ARG A 484 19.24 1.61 -14.39
C ARG A 484 17.78 1.42 -14.84
N GLN A 485 16.82 2.01 -14.10
CA GLN A 485 15.40 2.03 -14.44
C GLN A 485 15.03 3.14 -15.44
N ILE A 486 15.97 4.03 -15.78
CA ILE A 486 15.72 5.12 -16.75
C ILE A 486 15.42 4.52 -18.12
N VAL A 487 14.20 4.74 -18.58
CA VAL A 487 13.76 4.40 -19.94
C VAL A 487 13.95 5.61 -20.84
N LYS A 488 14.57 5.42 -22.00
CA LYS A 488 14.84 6.52 -22.96
C LYS A 488 13.62 6.84 -23.82
N ASP A 489 12.76 5.87 -24.05
CA ASP A 489 11.57 5.95 -24.89
C ASP A 489 10.48 5.06 -24.30
N GLY A 490 9.32 5.64 -23.99
CA GLY A 490 8.23 4.97 -23.30
C GLY A 490 8.14 5.31 -21.82
N ALA A 491 7.48 4.46 -21.04
CA ALA A 491 7.18 4.69 -19.64
C ALA A 491 8.45 4.78 -18.78
N ASN A 492 8.69 5.95 -18.20
CA ASN A 492 9.82 6.24 -17.30
C ASN A 492 9.30 6.76 -15.97
N PHE A 493 9.61 6.05 -14.88
CA PHE A 493 9.22 6.46 -13.54
C PHE A 493 10.36 7.19 -12.80
N ASN A 494 11.61 7.07 -13.26
CA ASN A 494 12.72 7.88 -12.73
C ASN A 494 12.68 9.30 -13.33
N THR A 495 11.69 10.06 -12.89
CA THR A 495 11.38 11.40 -13.41
C THR A 495 12.48 12.43 -13.10
N GLY A 496 13.25 12.22 -12.06
CA GLY A 496 14.44 13.02 -11.74
C GLY A 496 15.67 12.68 -12.57
N PHE A 497 15.61 11.66 -13.43
CA PHE A 497 16.74 11.11 -14.19
C PHE A 497 18.00 10.89 -13.34
N LEU A 498 17.79 10.55 -12.06
CA LEU A 498 18.90 10.28 -11.16
C LEU A 498 19.65 9.01 -11.61
N ASN A 499 20.92 9.16 -11.90
CA ASN A 499 21.81 8.05 -12.20
C ASN A 499 23.12 8.21 -11.41
N ASP A 500 22.99 8.08 -10.10
CA ASP A 500 24.12 8.16 -9.17
C ASP A 500 24.61 6.76 -8.82
N LYS A 501 25.89 6.49 -9.12
CA LYS A 501 26.49 5.18 -8.84
C LYS A 501 26.37 4.78 -7.37
N SER A 502 26.52 5.72 -6.44
CA SER A 502 26.46 5.44 -5.01
C SER A 502 25.05 5.15 -4.50
N VAL A 503 24.02 5.64 -5.20
CA VAL A 503 22.62 5.28 -4.97
C VAL A 503 22.34 3.88 -5.53
N ASN A 504 22.75 3.62 -6.78
CA ASN A 504 22.57 2.32 -7.42
C ASN A 504 23.28 1.19 -6.64
N ASP A 505 24.53 1.43 -6.20
CA ASP A 505 25.30 0.45 -5.41
C ASP A 505 24.63 0.18 -4.03
N GLU A 506 24.03 1.20 -3.40
CA GLU A 506 23.33 1.05 -2.14
C GLU A 506 22.03 0.26 -2.30
N ILE A 507 21.27 0.50 -3.38
CA ILE A 507 20.10 -0.32 -3.74
C ILE A 507 20.50 -1.79 -3.88
N ASP A 508 21.58 -2.09 -4.62
CA ASP A 508 22.07 -3.46 -4.78
C ASP A 508 22.52 -4.08 -3.45
N ALA A 509 23.09 -3.28 -2.56
CA ALA A 509 23.53 -3.75 -1.25
C ALA A 509 22.34 -4.05 -0.33
N ILE A 510 21.26 -3.27 -0.40
CA ILE A 510 20.04 -3.49 0.37
C ILE A 510 19.30 -4.72 -0.15
N ASN A 511 19.19 -4.89 -1.47
CA ASN A 511 18.52 -6.04 -2.09
C ASN A 511 19.14 -7.40 -1.70
N LYS A 512 20.37 -7.43 -1.20
CA LYS A 512 21.01 -8.66 -0.66
C LYS A 512 20.55 -9.01 0.75
N LEU A 513 19.93 -8.06 1.46
CA LEU A 513 19.55 -8.26 2.85
C LEU A 513 18.27 -9.06 2.96
N THR A 514 18.33 -10.18 3.67
CA THR A 514 17.18 -11.01 4.01
C THR A 514 16.58 -10.68 5.39
N ASP A 515 17.28 -9.85 6.17
CA ASP A 515 16.76 -9.19 7.37
C ASP A 515 16.01 -7.92 6.94
N LEU A 516 14.68 -8.01 6.92
CA LEU A 516 13.81 -6.92 6.46
C LEU A 516 13.85 -5.69 7.36
N ASP A 517 14.13 -5.85 8.65
CA ASP A 517 14.28 -4.71 9.59
C ASP A 517 15.58 -3.95 9.32
N GLU A 518 16.66 -4.64 8.99
CA GLU A 518 17.92 -4.01 8.58
C GLU A 518 17.79 -3.35 7.20
N ALA A 519 17.14 -4.02 6.24
CA ALA A 519 16.83 -3.44 4.93
C ALA A 519 16.03 -2.14 5.08
N ALA A 520 14.98 -2.13 5.92
CA ALA A 520 14.17 -0.96 6.18
C ALA A 520 15.00 0.22 6.71
N LYS A 521 15.90 0.01 7.68
CA LYS A 521 16.79 1.08 8.19
C LYS A 521 17.66 1.68 7.08
N ARG A 522 18.21 0.84 6.20
CA ARG A 522 19.05 1.30 5.10
C ARG A 522 18.24 2.03 4.02
N TRP A 523 17.02 1.57 3.72
CA TRP A 523 16.10 2.32 2.85
C TRP A 523 15.82 3.72 3.39
N GLY A 524 15.58 3.87 4.70
CA GLY A 524 15.39 5.18 5.32
C GLY A 524 16.61 6.10 5.25
N ALA A 525 17.81 5.53 5.38
CA ALA A 525 19.06 6.30 5.21
C ALA A 525 19.27 6.72 3.74
N LEU A 526 18.92 5.84 2.79
CA LEU A 526 19.00 6.11 1.37
C LEU A 526 17.99 7.19 0.94
N ASP A 527 16.76 7.17 1.48
CA ASP A 527 15.75 8.21 1.25
C ASP A 527 16.29 9.61 1.58
N LYS A 528 16.89 9.76 2.77
CA LYS A 528 17.50 11.03 3.17
C LYS A 528 18.62 11.47 2.22
N LYS A 529 19.50 10.55 1.83
CA LYS A 529 20.60 10.83 0.89
C LYS A 529 20.08 11.28 -0.48
N ILE A 530 19.04 10.62 -1.00
CA ILE A 530 18.39 10.99 -2.27
C ILE A 530 17.73 12.37 -2.14
N GLY A 531 17.07 12.64 -1.02
CA GLY A 531 16.43 13.93 -0.74
C GLY A 531 17.36 15.13 -0.85
N GLU A 532 18.66 14.97 -0.56
CA GLU A 532 19.69 16.02 -0.70
C GLU A 532 19.82 16.52 -2.16
N GLN A 533 19.41 15.72 -3.15
CA GLN A 533 19.41 16.10 -4.57
C GLN A 533 18.23 17.03 -4.93
N ALA A 534 17.25 17.20 -4.03
CA ALA A 534 16.04 18.01 -4.23
C ALA A 534 15.31 17.71 -5.57
N LEU A 535 15.26 16.44 -5.98
CA LEU A 535 14.55 16.01 -7.19
C LEU A 535 13.04 15.87 -6.98
N THR A 536 12.62 15.78 -5.72
CA THR A 536 11.23 15.75 -5.29
C THR A 536 10.99 16.69 -4.11
N VAL A 537 9.75 17.16 -3.97
CA VAL A 537 9.29 17.86 -2.75
C VAL A 537 8.13 17.06 -2.18
N PRO A 538 8.34 16.25 -1.14
CA PRO A 538 7.24 15.59 -0.44
C PRO A 538 6.24 16.62 0.09
N LEU A 539 4.96 16.39 -0.15
CA LEU A 539 3.87 17.28 0.23
C LEU A 539 3.08 16.74 1.41
N PHE A 540 2.52 15.55 1.25
CA PHE A 540 1.76 14.86 2.29
C PHE A 540 1.70 13.34 2.05
N HIS A 541 1.33 12.61 3.10
CA HIS A 541 0.93 11.22 3.07
C HIS A 541 -0.59 11.14 3.24
N PRO A 542 -1.34 10.46 2.36
CA PRO A 542 -2.79 10.40 2.45
C PRO A 542 -3.25 9.53 3.63
N VAL A 543 -4.35 9.95 4.25
CA VAL A 543 -5.06 9.22 5.31
C VAL A 543 -6.45 8.87 4.81
N TYR A 544 -6.76 7.60 4.73
CA TYR A 544 -8.04 7.12 4.24
C TYR A 544 -9.03 6.92 5.37
N LYS A 545 -10.24 7.41 5.15
CA LYS A 545 -11.38 7.23 6.05
C LYS A 545 -12.47 6.48 5.32
N ARG A 546 -12.91 5.35 5.90
CA ARG A 546 -13.95 4.51 5.29
C ARG A 546 -15.07 4.27 6.27
N LEU A 547 -16.29 4.45 5.78
CA LEU A 547 -17.50 4.15 6.53
C LEU A 547 -17.89 2.69 6.30
N TYR A 548 -18.49 2.05 7.33
CA TYR A 548 -19.02 0.70 7.24
C TYR A 548 -20.41 0.58 7.87
N GLY A 549 -21.12 -0.49 7.53
CA GLY A 549 -22.47 -0.76 7.98
C GLY A 549 -22.57 -1.01 9.49
N LYS A 550 -23.73 -0.69 10.10
CA LYS A 550 -23.93 -0.76 11.57
C LYS A 550 -23.87 -2.17 12.15
N ASP A 551 -24.12 -3.20 11.33
CA ASP A 551 -24.10 -4.61 11.74
C ASP A 551 -22.76 -5.31 11.41
N VAL A 552 -21.78 -4.57 10.90
CA VAL A 552 -20.42 -5.04 10.66
C VAL A 552 -19.63 -5.09 11.97
N ARG A 553 -18.83 -6.14 12.14
CA ARG A 553 -17.99 -6.38 13.32
C ARG A 553 -16.58 -6.81 12.88
N ASN A 554 -15.63 -6.74 13.80
CA ASN A 554 -14.24 -7.17 13.61
C ASN A 554 -13.55 -6.50 12.42
N ILE A 555 -13.54 -5.17 12.43
CA ILE A 555 -12.88 -4.36 11.40
C ILE A 555 -11.36 -4.42 11.61
N VAL A 556 -10.67 -4.81 10.56
CA VAL A 556 -9.19 -4.78 10.49
C VAL A 556 -8.77 -3.92 9.31
N ILE A 557 -7.89 -2.95 9.59
CA ILE A 557 -7.27 -2.07 8.59
C ILE A 557 -5.77 -2.01 8.93
N SER A 558 -4.93 -2.46 8.01
CA SER A 558 -3.48 -2.36 8.19
C SER A 558 -2.97 -0.97 7.80
N ASP A 559 -1.88 -0.52 8.44
CA ASP A 559 -1.33 0.81 8.14
C ASP A 559 -0.65 0.88 6.77
N TRP A 560 -0.24 -0.27 6.19
CA TRP A 560 0.52 -0.21 4.96
C TRP A 560 -0.34 0.07 3.72
N ASP A 561 -1.57 -0.46 3.65
CA ASP A 561 -2.48 -0.30 2.51
C ASP A 561 -3.75 0.49 2.86
N GLY A 562 -3.97 0.76 4.14
CA GLY A 562 -5.12 1.52 4.60
C GLY A 562 -6.48 0.94 4.20
N VAL A 563 -6.54 -0.32 3.76
CA VAL A 563 -7.74 -0.97 3.24
C VAL A 563 -8.35 -1.90 4.28
N LEU A 564 -9.67 -1.84 4.40
CA LEU A 564 -10.43 -2.77 5.24
C LEU A 564 -10.31 -4.20 4.70
N ASP A 565 -9.97 -5.16 5.59
CA ASP A 565 -9.80 -6.56 5.22
C ASP A 565 -11.11 -7.36 5.38
N PRO A 566 -11.81 -7.70 4.28
CA PRO A 566 -13.09 -8.41 4.36
C PRO A 566 -12.96 -9.85 4.89
N SER A 567 -11.77 -10.44 4.88
CA SER A 567 -11.53 -11.78 5.41
C SER A 567 -11.62 -11.85 6.93
N GLN A 568 -11.56 -10.70 7.60
CA GLN A 568 -11.69 -10.57 9.05
C GLN A 568 -13.11 -10.18 9.49
N VAL A 569 -13.92 -9.67 8.57
CA VAL A 569 -15.22 -9.10 8.87
C VAL A 569 -16.22 -10.18 9.28
N ALA A 570 -16.92 -9.92 10.38
CA ALA A 570 -18.13 -10.64 10.78
C ALA A 570 -19.35 -9.74 10.59
N VAL A 571 -20.53 -10.34 10.38
CA VAL A 571 -21.80 -9.65 10.31
C VAL A 571 -22.73 -10.17 11.38
N LYS A 572 -23.70 -9.34 11.82
CA LYS A 572 -24.69 -9.71 12.84
C LYS A 572 -25.65 -10.76 12.33
#